data_1402534308243b44bb935fc08e9a02a5
#
_entry.id   1402534308243b44bb935fc08e9a02a5
#
_cell.length_a   1.000
_cell.length_b   1.000
_cell.length_c   1.000
_cell.angle_alpha   90.00
_cell.angle_beta   90.00
_cell.angle_gamma   90.00
#
_symmetry.space_group_name_H-M   'P 1'
#
loop_
_entity.id
_entity.type
_entity.pdbx_description
1 polymer ?
#
loop_
_entity_poly.entity_id
_entity_poly.type
_entity_poly.pdbx_seq_one_letter_code
_entity_poly.pdbx_strand_id
1 'polypeptide(L)'
;VLVLIKHTTHLELDLRLLSQYLDLSGMYKLQTNKVINYVMTSARNKYIKGSLTNKEAMKAFRWIKSGQKFIYAADQDYGLKVSEMIPFFGHDAATVTFPKIFARKKIRIVFADVSKVGELFEIEFKELEISEEDKVLQKMNELYREFILKEKEGYLWMHRRFKSGYEDSIYPKWSSRDKK
;
A
#
# COMPACT_ATOMS: atom_id res chain seq x y z
N VAL A 1 -9.20 -12.27 -0.65
CA VAL A 1 -7.95 -12.02 0.06
C VAL A 1 -7.51 -10.58 -0.16
N LEU A 2 -7.14 -9.86 0.91
CA LEU A 2 -6.46 -8.58 0.80
C LEU A 2 -4.95 -8.82 0.68
N VAL A 3 -4.35 -8.36 -0.41
CA VAL A 3 -2.91 -8.45 -0.64
C VAL A 3 -2.28 -7.09 -0.40
N LEU A 4 -1.48 -6.97 0.65
CA LEU A 4 -0.76 -5.75 0.97
C LEU A 4 0.60 -5.73 0.27
N ILE A 5 0.95 -4.58 -0.29
CA ILE A 5 2.27 -4.32 -0.89
C ILE A 5 2.84 -3.02 -0.33
N LYS A 6 4.16 -2.83 -0.43
CA LYS A 6 4.82 -1.54 -0.18
C LYS A 6 4.90 -0.70 -1.46
N HIS A 7 4.99 0.61 -1.33
CA HIS A 7 5.36 1.46 -2.45
C HIS A 7 6.87 1.38 -2.68
N THR A 8 7.25 0.94 -3.85
CA THR A 8 8.65 0.85 -4.28
C THR A 8 8.93 1.80 -5.44
N THR A 9 10.20 2.05 -5.72
CA THR A 9 10.64 2.80 -6.90
C THR A 9 10.37 2.02 -8.20
N HIS A 10 10.14 0.72 -8.11
CA HIS A 10 9.80 -0.21 -9.20
C HIS A 10 8.39 -0.80 -9.11
N LEU A 11 7.45 -0.10 -8.46
CA LEU A 11 6.08 -0.57 -8.19
C LEU A 11 5.36 -1.16 -9.43
N GLU A 12 5.52 -0.58 -10.60
CA GLU A 12 4.87 -1.10 -11.83
C GLU A 12 5.43 -2.47 -12.24
N LEU A 13 6.72 -2.68 -12.00
CA LEU A 13 7.35 -3.99 -12.19
C LEU A 13 6.86 -4.99 -11.16
N ASP A 14 6.74 -4.58 -9.89
CA ASP A 14 6.22 -5.44 -8.82
C ASP A 14 4.82 -5.96 -9.16
N LEU A 15 3.93 -5.05 -9.57
CA LEU A 15 2.58 -5.41 -9.99
C LEU A 15 2.59 -6.38 -11.17
N ARG A 16 3.48 -6.16 -12.14
CA ARG A 16 3.63 -7.04 -13.29
C ARG A 16 4.14 -8.42 -12.90
N LEU A 17 5.13 -8.51 -12.03
CA LEU A 17 5.66 -9.77 -11.52
C LEU A 17 4.61 -10.53 -10.71
N LEU A 18 3.95 -9.87 -9.76
CA LEU A 18 2.88 -10.47 -8.96
C LEU A 18 1.71 -10.97 -9.82
N SER A 19 1.39 -10.28 -10.91
CA SER A 19 0.31 -10.67 -11.82
C SER A 19 0.56 -11.96 -12.59
N GLN A 20 1.80 -12.46 -12.63
CA GLN A 20 2.12 -13.76 -13.22
C GLN A 20 1.71 -14.93 -12.33
N TYR A 21 1.58 -14.70 -11.03
CA TYR A 21 1.24 -15.72 -10.04
C TYR A 21 -0.18 -15.54 -9.47
N LEU A 22 -0.73 -14.32 -9.55
CA LEU A 22 -1.99 -13.97 -8.92
C LEU A 22 -2.91 -13.23 -9.88
N ASP A 23 -4.17 -13.63 -9.91
CA ASP A 23 -5.25 -12.87 -10.54
C ASP A 23 -5.58 -11.65 -9.69
N LEU A 24 -4.91 -10.54 -9.95
CA LEU A 24 -4.99 -9.34 -9.12
C LEU A 24 -6.08 -8.37 -9.58
N SER A 25 -6.78 -7.80 -8.62
CA SER A 25 -7.53 -6.55 -8.75
C SER A 25 -6.95 -5.53 -7.78
N GLY A 26 -7.13 -4.25 -8.02
CA GLY A 26 -6.50 -3.26 -7.14
C GLY A 26 -7.20 -1.91 -7.12
N MET A 27 -6.72 -1.04 -6.23
CA MET A 27 -7.18 0.33 -6.12
C MET A 27 -6.04 1.29 -6.48
N TYR A 28 -6.37 2.34 -7.22
CA TYR A 28 -5.40 3.36 -7.58
C TYR A 28 -5.99 4.76 -7.45
N LYS A 29 -5.10 5.72 -7.29
CA LYS A 29 -5.46 7.14 -7.33
C LYS A 29 -5.37 7.64 -8.77
N LEU A 30 -6.43 8.28 -9.25
CA LEU A 30 -6.42 8.94 -10.56
C LEU A 30 -5.32 10.00 -10.63
N GLN A 31 -4.55 9.96 -11.71
CA GLN A 31 -3.54 10.98 -11.97
C GLN A 31 -4.21 12.26 -12.50
N THR A 32 -3.70 13.42 -12.09
CA THR A 32 -4.22 14.72 -12.52
C THR A 32 -3.99 14.93 -14.03
N ASN A 33 -2.85 14.49 -14.53
CA ASN A 33 -2.55 14.51 -15.96
C ASN A 33 -3.30 13.38 -16.68
N LYS A 34 -4.21 13.74 -17.58
CA LYS A 34 -5.07 12.79 -18.30
C LYS A 34 -4.28 11.82 -19.20
N VAL A 35 -3.19 12.29 -19.82
CA VAL A 35 -2.35 11.46 -20.69
C VAL A 35 -1.61 10.42 -19.86
N ILE A 36 -0.95 10.83 -18.77
CA ILE A 36 -0.27 9.90 -17.84
C ILE A 36 -1.28 8.92 -17.28
N ASN A 37 -2.46 9.39 -16.86
CA ASN A 37 -3.51 8.52 -16.34
C ASN A 37 -3.93 7.46 -17.36
N TYR A 38 -4.14 7.86 -18.62
CA TYR A 38 -4.51 6.94 -19.69
C TYR A 38 -3.43 5.89 -19.94
N VAL A 39 -2.17 6.30 -20.08
CA VAL A 39 -1.04 5.39 -20.32
C VAL A 39 -0.89 4.38 -19.19
N MET A 40 -0.88 4.85 -17.94
CA MET A 40 -0.75 3.97 -16.76
C MET A 40 -1.92 3.00 -16.63
N THR A 41 -3.15 3.49 -16.78
CA THR A 41 -4.35 2.65 -16.68
C THR A 41 -4.40 1.61 -17.79
N SER A 42 -4.09 2.01 -19.04
CA SER A 42 -4.05 1.11 -20.20
C SER A 42 -2.97 0.04 -20.05
N ALA A 43 -1.81 0.40 -19.51
CA ALA A 43 -0.74 -0.56 -19.24
C ALA A 43 -1.17 -1.57 -18.16
N ARG A 44 -1.69 -1.11 -17.02
CA ARG A 44 -2.13 -1.96 -15.91
C ARG A 44 -3.27 -2.91 -16.30
N ASN A 45 -4.24 -2.45 -17.07
CA ASN A 45 -5.38 -3.26 -17.50
C ASN A 45 -5.00 -4.46 -18.37
N LYS A 46 -3.75 -4.53 -18.85
CA LYS A 46 -3.24 -5.71 -19.57
C LYS A 46 -2.93 -6.89 -18.64
N TYR A 47 -2.71 -6.64 -17.34
CA TYR A 47 -2.29 -7.67 -16.39
C TYR A 47 -3.04 -7.63 -15.05
N ILE A 48 -3.80 -6.58 -14.76
CA ILE A 48 -4.69 -6.49 -13.59
C ILE A 48 -6.13 -6.68 -14.05
N LYS A 49 -6.83 -7.67 -13.47
CA LYS A 49 -8.20 -8.05 -13.87
C LYS A 49 -9.26 -6.98 -13.58
N GLY A 50 -9.02 -6.12 -12.59
CA GLY A 50 -9.95 -5.06 -12.23
C GLY A 50 -9.26 -3.92 -11.47
N SER A 51 -9.58 -2.69 -11.85
CA SER A 51 -9.04 -1.49 -11.23
C SER A 51 -10.17 -0.62 -10.68
N LEU A 52 -10.04 -0.21 -9.42
CA LEU A 52 -10.96 0.70 -8.76
C LEU A 52 -10.27 2.00 -8.39
N THR A 53 -11.02 3.07 -8.33
CA THR A 53 -10.55 4.33 -7.77
C THR A 53 -10.72 4.33 -6.25
N ASN A 54 -10.02 5.23 -5.57
CA ASN A 54 -10.13 5.41 -4.12
C ASN A 54 -11.55 5.80 -3.64
N LYS A 55 -12.44 6.22 -4.56
CA LYS A 55 -13.85 6.52 -4.27
C LYS A 55 -14.74 5.27 -4.23
N GLU A 56 -14.24 4.12 -4.66
CA GLU A 56 -14.98 2.88 -4.82
C GLU A 56 -14.67 1.84 -3.72
N ALA A 57 -14.32 2.29 -2.52
CA ALA A 57 -13.93 1.40 -1.41
C ALA A 57 -14.99 0.31 -1.09
N MET A 58 -16.28 0.62 -1.21
CA MET A 58 -17.36 -0.36 -1.01
C MET A 58 -17.38 -1.45 -2.10
N LYS A 59 -16.95 -1.12 -3.31
CA LYS A 59 -16.83 -2.10 -4.40
C LYS A 59 -15.62 -2.99 -4.16
N ALA A 60 -14.49 -2.42 -3.71
CA ALA A 60 -13.32 -3.17 -3.28
C ALA A 60 -13.67 -4.19 -2.20
N PHE A 61 -14.43 -3.78 -1.18
CA PHE A 61 -14.89 -4.67 -0.13
C PHE A 61 -15.70 -5.84 -0.69
N ARG A 62 -16.66 -5.59 -1.60
CA ARG A 62 -17.45 -6.65 -2.23
C ARG A 62 -16.59 -7.62 -3.05
N TRP A 63 -15.61 -7.12 -3.79
CA TRP A 63 -14.69 -7.94 -4.57
C TRP A 63 -13.83 -8.85 -3.68
N ILE A 64 -13.30 -8.31 -2.59
CA ILE A 64 -12.51 -9.10 -1.63
C ILE A 64 -13.38 -10.17 -0.97
N LYS A 65 -14.63 -9.81 -0.59
CA LYS A 65 -15.58 -10.75 0.01
C LYS A 65 -16.00 -11.87 -0.96
N SER A 66 -16.05 -11.60 -2.27
CA SER A 66 -16.33 -12.63 -3.30
C SER A 66 -15.11 -13.51 -3.63
N GLY A 67 -14.01 -13.39 -2.89
CA GLY A 67 -12.82 -14.23 -3.06
C GLY A 67 -11.74 -13.65 -3.98
N GLN A 68 -11.95 -12.46 -4.56
CA GLN A 68 -10.92 -11.82 -5.39
C GLN A 68 -9.67 -11.47 -4.57
N LYS A 69 -8.50 -11.57 -5.19
CA LYS A 69 -7.23 -11.12 -4.65
C LYS A 69 -7.08 -9.62 -4.96
N PHE A 70 -7.22 -8.80 -3.93
CA PHE A 70 -7.24 -7.34 -4.07
C PHE A 70 -5.97 -6.74 -3.51
N ILE A 71 -5.20 -6.09 -4.37
CA ILE A 71 -3.93 -5.47 -4.00
C ILE A 71 -4.14 -4.06 -3.45
N TYR A 72 -3.47 -3.74 -2.36
CA TYR A 72 -3.55 -2.46 -1.68
C TYR A 72 -2.23 -2.08 -1.02
N ALA A 73 -1.72 -0.88 -1.27
CA ALA A 73 -0.55 -0.34 -0.60
C ALA A 73 -1.00 0.57 0.55
N ALA A 74 -0.74 0.15 1.79
CA ALA A 74 -1.21 0.80 3.01
C ALA A 74 -0.10 1.54 3.78
N ASP A 75 1.07 1.71 3.18
CA ASP A 75 2.27 2.27 3.79
C ASP A 75 2.41 3.79 3.68
N GLN A 76 1.42 4.48 3.10
CA GLN A 76 1.44 5.93 2.96
C GLN A 76 0.53 6.62 3.99
N ASP A 77 0.85 7.90 4.27
CA ASP A 77 0.04 8.78 5.11
C ASP A 77 -1.08 9.43 4.28
N TYR A 78 -2.32 8.99 4.51
CA TYR A 78 -3.54 9.51 3.87
C TYR A 78 -4.28 10.53 4.74
N GLY A 79 -3.67 10.98 5.85
CA GLY A 79 -4.24 11.92 6.81
C GLY A 79 -5.11 11.25 7.89
N LEU A 80 -5.34 11.98 8.98
CA LEU A 80 -5.97 11.45 10.21
C LEU A 80 -7.44 11.05 10.04
N LYS A 81 -8.15 11.55 9.01
CA LYS A 81 -9.57 11.21 8.78
C LYS A 81 -9.80 9.72 8.49
N VAL A 82 -8.80 9.02 8.00
CA VAL A 82 -8.90 7.60 7.58
C VAL A 82 -7.81 6.73 8.21
N SER A 83 -7.10 7.26 9.20
CA SER A 83 -5.92 6.61 9.79
C SER A 83 -5.95 6.69 11.31
N GLU A 84 -5.25 5.76 11.95
CA GLU A 84 -4.88 5.77 13.37
C GLU A 84 -3.37 6.03 13.49
N MET A 85 -2.96 6.70 14.58
CA MET A 85 -1.54 6.90 14.87
C MET A 85 -0.94 5.61 15.44
N ILE A 86 -0.04 5.00 14.69
CA ILE A 86 0.57 3.69 15.00
C ILE A 86 2.08 3.81 14.86
N PRO A 87 2.87 3.24 15.77
CA PRO A 87 4.32 3.25 15.68
C PRO A 87 4.84 2.66 14.36
N PHE A 88 5.78 3.37 13.74
CA PHE A 88 6.47 2.96 12.53
C PHE A 88 7.91 3.51 12.57
N PHE A 89 8.92 2.63 12.55
CA PHE A 89 10.34 2.99 12.74
C PHE A 89 10.61 3.83 14.02
N GLY A 90 9.88 3.54 15.11
CA GLY A 90 10.04 4.24 16.39
C GLY A 90 9.32 5.59 16.48
N HIS A 91 8.57 6.00 15.47
CA HIS A 91 7.80 7.23 15.44
C HIS A 91 6.33 6.95 15.14
N ASP A 92 5.43 7.76 15.67
CA ASP A 92 4.01 7.64 15.36
C ASP A 92 3.73 8.08 13.93
N ALA A 93 3.01 7.25 13.19
CA ALA A 93 2.67 7.51 11.79
C ALA A 93 1.19 7.23 11.53
N ALA A 94 0.54 8.13 10.80
CA ALA A 94 -0.85 7.94 10.38
C ALA A 94 -0.98 6.70 9.49
N THR A 95 -1.52 5.62 10.03
CA THR A 95 -1.66 4.32 9.39
C THR A 95 -3.11 4.08 9.04
N VAL A 96 -3.39 3.86 7.75
CA VAL A 96 -4.75 3.73 7.22
C VAL A 96 -5.49 2.55 7.83
N THR A 97 -6.76 2.76 8.20
CA THR A 97 -7.59 1.75 8.89
C THR A 97 -8.28 0.76 7.96
N PHE A 98 -8.18 0.93 6.65
CA PHE A 98 -8.83 0.06 5.66
C PHE A 98 -8.53 -1.44 5.87
N PRO A 99 -7.29 -1.90 6.12
CA PRO A 99 -7.00 -3.30 6.42
C PRO A 99 -7.68 -3.83 7.70
N LYS A 100 -7.89 -2.99 8.71
CA LYS A 100 -8.56 -3.35 9.96
C LYS A 100 -10.01 -3.82 9.73
N ILE A 101 -10.70 -3.25 8.71
CA ILE A 101 -12.05 -3.66 8.33
C ILE A 101 -12.10 -5.12 7.89
N PHE A 102 -11.08 -5.58 7.15
CA PHE A 102 -11.00 -6.96 6.65
C PHE A 102 -10.62 -7.94 7.76
N ALA A 103 -9.72 -7.55 8.64
CA ALA A 103 -9.37 -8.30 9.83
C ALA A 103 -10.62 -8.60 10.68
N ARG A 104 -11.44 -7.59 10.95
CA ARG A 104 -12.75 -7.72 11.65
C ARG A 104 -13.70 -8.70 10.99
N LYS A 105 -13.61 -8.89 9.71
CA LYS A 105 -14.43 -9.83 8.94
C LYS A 105 -13.75 -11.18 8.74
N LYS A 106 -12.63 -11.44 9.42
CA LYS A 106 -11.81 -12.66 9.30
C LYS A 106 -11.41 -12.97 7.85
N ILE A 107 -11.21 -11.92 7.06
CA ILE A 107 -10.71 -12.03 5.69
C ILE A 107 -9.18 -12.06 5.75
N ARG A 108 -8.57 -13.04 5.09
CA ARG A 108 -7.13 -13.20 5.03
C ARG A 108 -6.45 -11.94 4.47
N ILE A 109 -5.40 -11.51 5.16
CA ILE A 109 -4.53 -10.43 4.75
C ILE A 109 -3.15 -11.03 4.54
N VAL A 110 -2.59 -10.85 3.35
CA VAL A 110 -1.28 -11.39 2.97
C VAL A 110 -0.41 -10.23 2.50
N PHE A 111 0.81 -10.15 2.98
CA PHE A 111 1.84 -9.32 2.38
C PHE A 111 2.42 -10.02 1.16
N ALA A 112 2.59 -9.26 0.08
CA ALA A 112 3.36 -9.66 -1.08
C ALA A 112 4.52 -8.67 -1.23
N ASP A 113 5.70 -9.10 -0.85
CA ASP A 113 6.93 -8.32 -1.01
C ASP A 113 7.62 -8.69 -2.31
N VAL A 114 8.05 -7.68 -3.06
CA VAL A 114 8.93 -7.82 -4.21
C VAL A 114 10.18 -7.02 -3.90
N SER A 115 11.31 -7.69 -3.81
CA SER A 115 12.60 -7.09 -3.45
C SER A 115 13.65 -7.44 -4.50
N LYS A 116 14.49 -6.47 -4.86
CA LYS A 116 15.64 -6.70 -5.73
C LYS A 116 16.80 -7.28 -4.93
N VAL A 117 17.30 -8.46 -5.34
CA VAL A 117 18.44 -9.14 -4.74
C VAL A 117 19.48 -9.41 -5.84
N GLY A 118 20.52 -8.59 -5.88
CA GLY A 118 21.48 -8.60 -6.98
C GLY A 118 20.81 -8.24 -8.30
N GLU A 119 20.87 -9.15 -9.28
CA GLU A 119 20.24 -8.99 -10.60
C GLU A 119 18.84 -9.61 -10.70
N LEU A 120 18.34 -10.21 -9.62
CA LEU A 120 17.05 -10.90 -9.57
C LEU A 120 16.03 -10.14 -8.72
N PHE A 121 14.75 -10.46 -8.95
CA PHE A 121 13.66 -10.07 -8.08
C PHE A 121 13.13 -11.29 -7.34
N GLU A 122 13.08 -11.19 -6.02
CA GLU A 122 12.46 -12.18 -5.15
C GLU A 122 11.05 -11.76 -4.79
N ILE A 123 10.12 -12.73 -4.78
CA ILE A 123 8.75 -12.53 -4.33
C ILE A 123 8.55 -13.34 -3.06
N GLU A 124 8.18 -12.67 -1.98
CA GLU A 124 7.82 -13.29 -0.71
C GLU A 124 6.36 -13.04 -0.36
N PHE A 125 5.66 -14.08 0.07
CA PHE A 125 4.31 -13.95 0.60
C PHE A 125 4.32 -14.28 2.10
N LYS A 126 3.79 -13.38 2.92
CA LYS A 126 3.69 -13.56 4.36
C LYS A 126 2.28 -13.23 4.83
N GLU A 127 1.61 -14.19 5.46
CA GLU A 127 0.28 -13.94 6.01
C GLU A 127 0.36 -13.08 7.27
N LEU A 128 -0.53 -12.10 7.38
CA LEU A 128 -0.67 -11.31 8.59
C LEU A 128 -1.46 -12.12 9.62
N GLU A 129 -0.77 -12.66 10.60
CA GLU A 129 -1.41 -13.37 11.70
C GLU A 129 -2.17 -12.43 12.63
N ILE A 130 -3.50 -12.57 12.63
CA ILE A 130 -4.40 -11.72 13.40
C ILE A 130 -4.84 -12.48 14.65
N SER A 131 -4.04 -12.40 15.70
CA SER A 131 -4.42 -12.93 17.03
C SER A 131 -5.31 -11.97 17.81
N GLU A 132 -5.09 -10.67 17.66
CA GLU A 132 -5.81 -9.60 18.30
C GLU A 132 -6.17 -8.53 17.28
N GLU A 133 -7.47 -8.23 17.19
CA GLU A 133 -8.02 -7.31 16.18
C GLU A 133 -7.44 -5.89 16.31
N ASP A 134 -7.23 -5.43 17.54
CA ASP A 134 -6.73 -4.08 17.79
C ASP A 134 -5.24 -3.91 17.44
N LYS A 135 -4.49 -5.00 17.34
CA LYS A 135 -3.05 -4.99 16.98
C LYS A 135 -2.77 -5.14 15.49
N VAL A 136 -3.80 -5.26 14.64
CA VAL A 136 -3.65 -5.47 13.20
C VAL A 136 -2.79 -4.40 12.53
N LEU A 137 -3.02 -3.12 12.82
CA LEU A 137 -2.27 -2.02 12.21
C LEU A 137 -0.82 -1.98 12.71
N GLN A 138 -0.60 -2.33 13.98
CA GLN A 138 0.76 -2.42 14.52
C GLN A 138 1.53 -3.55 13.83
N LYS A 139 0.98 -4.76 13.78
CA LYS A 139 1.60 -5.90 13.09
C LYS A 139 1.83 -5.61 11.60
N MET A 140 0.90 -4.93 10.97
CA MET A 140 1.06 -4.47 9.59
C MET A 140 2.28 -3.54 9.43
N ASN A 141 2.43 -2.56 10.31
CA ASN A 141 3.58 -1.65 10.29
C ASN A 141 4.90 -2.38 10.59
N GLU A 142 4.89 -3.38 11.47
CA GLU A 142 6.05 -4.24 11.75
C GLU A 142 6.49 -5.02 10.50
N LEU A 143 5.55 -5.60 9.75
CA LEU A 143 5.85 -6.28 8.49
C LEU A 143 6.34 -5.31 7.41
N TYR A 144 5.74 -4.13 7.26
CA TYR A 144 6.27 -3.11 6.36
C TYR A 144 7.71 -2.73 6.72
N ARG A 145 7.99 -2.54 8.02
CA ARG A 145 9.35 -2.27 8.49
C ARG A 145 10.31 -3.40 8.13
N GLU A 146 9.92 -4.66 8.35
CA GLU A 146 10.72 -5.83 8.00
C GLU A 146 11.10 -5.83 6.52
N PHE A 147 10.10 -5.72 5.63
CA PHE A 147 10.32 -5.74 4.18
C PHE A 147 11.05 -4.51 3.64
N ILE A 148 10.84 -3.33 4.23
CA ILE A 148 11.59 -2.13 3.86
C ILE A 148 13.08 -2.29 4.23
N LEU A 149 13.38 -2.94 5.37
CA LEU A 149 14.76 -3.14 5.78
C LEU A 149 15.53 -4.15 4.92
N LYS A 150 14.85 -5.04 4.19
CA LYS A 150 15.47 -5.95 3.20
C LYS A 150 16.02 -5.18 1.99
N GLU A 151 15.27 -4.18 1.52
CA GLU A 151 15.62 -3.38 0.34
C GLU A 151 15.30 -1.91 0.59
N LYS A 152 16.16 -1.22 1.33
CA LYS A 152 15.95 0.19 1.75
C LYS A 152 15.93 1.17 0.58
N GLU A 153 16.77 0.93 -0.40
CA GLU A 153 16.92 1.78 -1.59
C GLU A 153 15.70 1.67 -2.52
N GLY A 154 15.05 0.53 -2.53
CA GLY A 154 13.85 0.28 -3.34
C GLY A 154 12.58 0.91 -2.78
N TYR A 155 12.55 1.28 -1.50
CA TYR A 155 11.35 1.89 -0.91
C TYR A 155 11.16 3.35 -1.35
N LEU A 156 9.91 3.74 -1.58
CA LEU A 156 9.57 5.09 -2.05
C LEU A 156 9.61 6.14 -0.91
N TRP A 157 10.80 6.50 -0.44
CA TRP A 157 11.02 7.45 0.65
C TRP A 157 10.55 8.88 0.37
N MET A 158 10.29 9.25 -0.87
CA MET A 158 9.79 10.56 -1.25
C MET A 158 8.41 10.88 -0.65
N HIS A 159 7.64 9.86 -0.25
CA HIS A 159 6.40 10.07 0.46
C HIS A 159 6.66 10.53 1.90
N ARG A 160 5.99 11.60 2.30
CA ARG A 160 6.08 12.17 3.66
C ARG A 160 5.28 11.30 4.64
N ARG A 161 5.82 10.14 5.03
CA ARG A 161 5.14 9.10 5.82
C ARG A 161 4.69 9.59 7.21
N PHE A 162 5.38 10.58 7.78
CA PHE A 162 5.13 11.09 9.13
C PHE A 162 4.50 12.48 9.17
N LYS A 163 3.99 12.99 8.05
CA LYS A 163 3.49 14.37 7.96
C LYS A 163 2.32 14.69 8.88
N SER A 164 1.47 13.69 9.20
CA SER A 164 0.29 13.88 10.08
C SER A 164 0.61 13.77 11.57
N GLY A 165 1.79 13.27 11.94
CA GLY A 165 2.24 13.12 13.33
C GLY A 165 3.09 14.27 13.84
N TYR A 166 3.57 15.16 12.96
CA TYR A 166 4.52 16.20 13.30
C TYR A 166 4.12 17.54 12.66
N GLU A 167 3.59 18.48 13.45
CA GLU A 167 3.13 19.80 12.97
C GLU A 167 4.27 20.66 12.40
N ASP A 168 5.46 20.61 13.00
CA ASP A 168 6.67 21.29 12.50
C ASP A 168 7.70 20.29 11.96
N SER A 169 7.24 19.59 11.02
CA SER A 169 7.77 18.43 10.37
C SER A 169 9.30 18.31 10.30
N ILE A 170 9.74 17.09 10.58
CA ILE A 170 11.02 16.55 10.12
C ILE A 170 11.25 16.76 8.61
N TYR A 171 10.27 17.26 7.88
CA TYR A 171 10.31 17.57 6.46
C TYR A 171 10.55 19.07 6.23
N PRO A 172 11.41 19.46 5.29
CA PRO A 172 11.64 20.86 4.94
C PRO A 172 10.34 21.59 4.61
N LYS A 173 10.15 22.82 5.09
CA LYS A 173 9.06 23.68 4.65
C LYS A 173 9.25 23.97 3.17
N TRP A 174 8.43 23.37 2.30
CA TRP A 174 8.42 23.69 0.88
C TRP A 174 7.82 25.08 0.67
N SER A 175 8.40 25.81 -0.25
CA SER A 175 7.91 27.13 -0.62
C SER A 175 6.47 27.08 -1.12
N SER A 176 5.76 28.19 -1.10
CA SER A 176 4.35 28.43 -1.40
C SER A 176 3.76 27.80 -2.70
N ARG A 177 4.55 27.05 -3.47
CA ARG A 177 4.08 26.30 -4.66
C ARG A 177 3.28 25.04 -4.34
N ASP A 178 3.31 24.56 -3.10
CA ASP A 178 2.63 23.33 -2.68
C ASP A 178 1.19 23.55 -2.19
N LYS A 179 0.69 24.78 -2.28
CA LYS A 179 -0.67 25.15 -1.86
C LYS A 179 -1.67 25.33 -3.02
N LYS A 180 -1.36 24.81 -4.21
CA LYS A 180 -2.30 24.83 -5.34
C LYS A 180 -2.80 23.46 -5.72
#